data_16fe4ff146aafba2626b3a4a286daa24
#
_entry.id   16fe4ff146aafba2626b3a4a286daa24
#
_cell.length_a   1.000
_cell.length_b   1.000
_cell.length_c   1.000
_cell.angle_alpha   90.00
_cell.angle_beta   90.00
_cell.angle_gamma   90.00
#
_symmetry.space_group_name_H-M   'P 1'
#
loop_
_entity.id
_entity.type
_entity.pdbx_description
1 polymer ?
#
loop_
_entity_poly.entity_id
_entity_poly.type
_entity_poly.pdbx_seq_one_letter_code
_entity_poly.pdbx_strand_id
1 'polypeptide(L)'
;MVAWICYPLLLLPNADGTKKYFALGVSPIAFLCYSMWLLKELVLANIDVVKATVRPELRIDPKVISFVFRSDNPMAKVLLANSITLTPGTVTINVTPEGIYEVHALTDGAAEGLLSGAMPRKVAELFGEKFDFMVLKGE
;
A
#
# COMPACT_ATOMS: atom_id res chain seq x y z
N MET A 1 16.74 -13.77 14.37
CA MET A 1 16.26 -13.42 15.72
C MET A 1 14.89 -12.71 15.69
N VAL A 2 14.69 -11.64 14.94
CA VAL A 2 13.41 -10.91 14.84
C VAL A 2 12.26 -11.80 14.32
N ALA A 3 12.50 -12.62 13.29
CA ALA A 3 11.50 -13.54 12.74
C ALA A 3 10.99 -14.57 13.77
N TRP A 4 11.82 -14.99 14.72
CA TRP A 4 11.46 -15.93 15.80
C TRP A 4 10.58 -15.28 16.86
N ILE A 5 10.78 -13.99 17.13
CA ILE A 5 9.98 -13.21 18.09
C ILE A 5 8.62 -12.86 17.48
N CYS A 6 8.57 -12.59 16.18
CA CYS A 6 7.33 -12.27 15.47
C CYS A 6 6.48 -13.51 15.12
N TYR A 7 7.07 -14.72 15.14
CA TYR A 7 6.36 -15.97 14.81
C TYR A 7 5.11 -16.22 15.66
N PRO A 8 5.13 -16.08 17.00
CA PRO A 8 3.93 -16.23 17.81
C PRO A 8 2.88 -15.13 17.56
N LEU A 9 3.30 -13.93 17.14
CA LEU A 9 2.37 -12.86 16.77
C LEU A 9 1.56 -13.20 15.49
N LEU A 10 2.17 -13.98 14.58
CA LEU A 10 1.50 -14.48 13.38
C LEU A 10 0.46 -15.58 13.67
N LEU A 11 0.52 -16.16 14.87
CA LEU A 11 -0.38 -17.24 15.34
C LEU A 11 -1.49 -16.75 16.26
N LEU A 12 -1.69 -15.42 16.37
CA LEU A 12 -2.79 -14.88 17.18
C LEU A 12 -4.13 -15.40 16.70
N PRO A 13 -4.99 -15.90 17.59
CA PRO A 13 -6.33 -16.33 17.22
C PRO A 13 -7.11 -15.11 16.75
N ASN A 14 -7.81 -15.26 15.63
CA ASN A 14 -8.77 -14.26 15.16
C ASN A 14 -9.87 -14.10 16.24
N ALA A 15 -10.57 -12.95 16.26
CA ALA A 15 -11.67 -12.66 17.20
C ALA A 15 -12.74 -13.76 17.26
N ASP A 16 -12.85 -14.58 16.21
CA ASP A 16 -13.78 -15.70 16.07
C ASP A 16 -13.24 -17.06 16.59
N GLY A 17 -12.05 -17.07 17.23
CA GLY A 17 -11.47 -18.29 17.84
C GLY A 17 -10.97 -19.36 16.86
N THR A 18 -11.12 -19.17 15.57
CA THR A 18 -10.58 -20.07 14.55
C THR A 18 -9.09 -19.80 14.33
N LYS A 19 -8.26 -20.77 14.68
CA LYS A 19 -6.81 -20.73 14.42
C LYS A 19 -6.57 -20.69 12.90
N LYS A 20 -6.40 -19.49 12.33
CA LYS A 20 -5.86 -19.35 10.98
C LYS A 20 -4.34 -19.29 11.08
N TYR A 21 -3.67 -20.20 10.41
CA TYR A 21 -2.21 -20.38 10.42
C TYR A 21 -1.43 -19.18 9.82
N PHE A 22 -2.11 -18.13 9.38
CA PHE A 22 -1.50 -16.91 8.92
C PHE A 22 -2.37 -15.72 9.37
N ALA A 23 -1.82 -14.81 10.17
CA ALA A 23 -2.55 -13.65 10.69
C ALA A 23 -3.17 -12.76 9.58
N LEU A 24 -2.61 -12.81 8.38
CA LEU A 24 -3.12 -12.09 7.21
C LEU A 24 -4.34 -12.75 6.56
N GLY A 25 -4.63 -14.03 6.85
CA GLY A 25 -5.74 -14.76 6.22
C GLY A 25 -5.59 -14.98 4.70
N VAL A 26 -4.40 -14.74 4.15
CA VAL A 26 -4.09 -14.86 2.71
C VAL A 26 -3.24 -16.09 2.41
N SER A 27 -3.33 -16.61 1.19
CA SER A 27 -2.47 -17.70 0.73
C SER A 27 -1.00 -17.24 0.68
N PRO A 28 -0.04 -18.06 1.17
CA PRO A 28 1.39 -17.74 1.09
C PRO A 28 1.87 -17.48 -0.34
N ILE A 29 1.33 -18.21 -1.31
CA ILE A 29 1.66 -18.04 -2.74
C ILE A 29 1.14 -16.69 -3.25
N ALA A 30 -0.10 -16.32 -2.91
CA ALA A 30 -0.67 -15.03 -3.29
C ALA A 30 0.13 -13.88 -2.66
N PHE A 31 0.55 -14.01 -1.40
CA PHE A 31 1.39 -13.04 -0.72
C PHE A 31 2.77 -12.91 -1.40
N LEU A 32 3.39 -14.02 -1.80
CA LEU A 32 4.66 -14.00 -2.53
C LEU A 32 4.51 -13.31 -3.88
N CYS A 33 3.47 -13.62 -4.65
CA CYS A 33 3.18 -12.95 -5.93
C CYS A 33 2.96 -11.45 -5.75
N TYR A 34 2.22 -11.05 -4.72
CA TYR A 34 2.03 -9.65 -4.37
C TYR A 34 3.36 -8.96 -4.03
N SER A 35 4.20 -9.61 -3.21
CA SER A 35 5.50 -9.07 -2.80
C SER A 35 6.45 -8.88 -3.98
N MET A 36 6.46 -9.82 -4.94
CA MET A 36 7.26 -9.70 -6.16
C MET A 36 6.76 -8.57 -7.06
N TRP A 37 5.44 -8.41 -7.16
CA TRP A 37 4.85 -7.28 -7.89
C TRP A 37 5.21 -5.95 -7.22
N LEU A 38 5.06 -5.86 -5.88
CA LEU A 38 5.41 -4.66 -5.11
C LEU A 38 6.89 -4.31 -5.25
N LEU A 39 7.78 -5.30 -5.21
CA LEU A 39 9.22 -5.09 -5.42
C LEU A 39 9.51 -4.48 -6.79
N LYS A 40 8.84 -4.94 -7.84
CA LYS A 40 8.95 -4.34 -9.18
C LYS A 40 8.51 -2.87 -9.16
N GLU A 41 7.37 -2.55 -8.56
CA GLU A 41 6.90 -1.16 -8.44
C GLU A 41 7.87 -0.29 -7.65
N LEU A 42 8.45 -0.82 -6.57
CA LEU A 42 9.50 -0.15 -5.78
C LEU A 42 10.72 0.19 -6.63
N VAL A 43 11.20 -0.73 -7.46
CA VAL A 43 12.36 -0.48 -8.34
C VAL A 43 12.04 0.61 -9.35
N LEU A 44 10.85 0.58 -9.98
CA LEU A 44 10.43 1.59 -10.95
C LEU A 44 10.31 2.97 -10.29
N ALA A 45 9.68 3.06 -9.12
CA ALA A 45 9.55 4.31 -8.37
C ALA A 45 10.92 4.88 -7.93
N ASN A 46 11.88 4.02 -7.53
CA ASN A 46 13.25 4.46 -7.24
C ASN A 46 13.92 5.09 -8.46
N ILE A 47 13.76 4.47 -9.64
CA ILE A 47 14.32 5.02 -10.90
C ILE A 47 13.72 6.41 -11.19
N ASP A 48 12.43 6.59 -10.97
CA ASP A 48 11.77 7.87 -11.25
C ASP A 48 12.19 8.96 -10.25
N VAL A 49 12.34 8.63 -8.98
CA VAL A 49 12.88 9.56 -7.96
C VAL A 49 14.33 9.94 -8.29
N VAL A 50 15.19 8.98 -8.66
CA VAL A 50 16.56 9.23 -9.08
C VAL A 50 16.60 10.15 -10.29
N LYS A 51 15.77 9.89 -11.31
CA LYS A 51 15.66 10.77 -12.49
C LYS A 51 15.23 12.19 -12.12
N ALA A 52 14.27 12.33 -11.20
CA ALA A 52 13.80 13.63 -10.73
C ALA A 52 14.91 14.39 -9.98
N THR A 53 15.75 13.67 -9.20
CA THR A 53 16.81 14.27 -8.38
C THR A 53 18.05 14.67 -9.22
N VAL A 54 18.38 13.89 -10.26
CA VAL A 54 19.59 14.13 -11.10
C VAL A 54 19.33 15.21 -12.16
N ARG A 55 18.09 15.56 -12.46
CA ARG A 55 17.78 16.63 -13.41
C ARG A 55 18.16 17.99 -12.84
N PRO A 56 18.77 18.89 -13.67
CA PRO A 56 19.16 20.24 -13.23
C PRO A 56 17.97 21.11 -12.83
N GLU A 57 16.78 20.81 -13.34
CA GLU A 57 15.51 21.40 -12.89
C GLU A 57 14.81 20.43 -11.95
N LEU A 58 14.85 20.70 -10.66
CA LEU A 58 14.12 19.97 -9.64
C LEU A 58 12.60 20.17 -9.88
N ARG A 59 11.98 19.24 -10.59
CA ARG A 59 10.51 19.19 -10.75
C ARG A 59 9.90 18.43 -9.58
N ILE A 60 10.00 19.01 -8.40
CA ILE A 60 9.32 18.53 -7.21
C ILE A 60 8.05 19.39 -7.09
N ASP A 61 6.90 18.75 -7.19
CA ASP A 61 5.59 19.37 -7.00
C ASP A 61 4.81 18.56 -5.95
N PRO A 62 5.12 18.80 -4.66
CA PRO A 62 4.53 18.03 -3.57
C PRO A 62 3.03 18.31 -3.46
N LYS A 63 2.23 17.25 -3.46
CA LYS A 63 0.78 17.30 -3.38
C LYS A 63 0.26 16.38 -2.31
N VAL A 64 -0.87 16.77 -1.71
CA VAL A 64 -1.67 15.85 -0.89
C VAL A 64 -2.82 15.36 -1.73
N ILE A 65 -2.90 14.06 -1.91
CA ILE A 65 -3.99 13.40 -2.62
C ILE A 65 -4.84 12.61 -1.65
N SER A 66 -6.14 12.60 -1.88
CA SER A 66 -7.09 11.87 -1.08
C SER A 66 -7.89 10.90 -1.95
N PHE A 67 -8.01 9.66 -1.48
CA PHE A 67 -8.82 8.64 -2.13
C PHE A 67 -9.48 7.74 -1.09
N VAL A 68 -10.53 7.04 -1.51
CA VAL A 68 -11.22 6.03 -0.70
C VAL A 68 -10.85 4.66 -1.21
N PHE A 69 -10.44 3.79 -0.28
CA PHE A 69 -10.36 2.35 -0.50
C PHE A 69 -11.11 1.68 0.65
N ARG A 70 -12.27 1.12 0.32
CA ARG A 70 -13.09 0.40 1.29
C ARG A 70 -12.70 -1.06 1.33
N SER A 71 -12.42 -1.53 2.52
CA SER A 71 -12.13 -2.93 2.81
C SER A 71 -12.72 -3.26 4.18
N ASP A 72 -13.31 -4.43 4.30
CA ASP A 72 -13.82 -4.93 5.58
C ASP A 72 -12.69 -5.51 6.43
N ASN A 73 -11.53 -5.80 5.81
CA ASN A 73 -10.38 -6.35 6.49
C ASN A 73 -9.39 -5.25 6.93
N PRO A 74 -9.20 -5.05 8.24
CA PRO A 74 -8.25 -4.06 8.75
C PRO A 74 -6.81 -4.28 8.23
N MET A 75 -6.42 -5.55 8.01
CA MET A 75 -5.08 -5.88 7.52
C MET A 75 -4.87 -5.43 6.07
N ALA A 76 -5.92 -5.46 5.23
CA ALA A 76 -5.86 -4.92 3.87
C ALA A 76 -5.59 -3.41 3.90
N LYS A 77 -6.26 -2.67 4.80
CA LYS A 77 -6.03 -1.23 4.98
C LYS A 77 -4.59 -0.93 5.41
N VAL A 78 -4.09 -1.66 6.42
CA VAL A 78 -2.71 -1.50 6.91
C VAL A 78 -1.69 -1.87 5.85
N LEU A 79 -1.91 -2.97 5.12
CA LEU A 79 -1.00 -3.40 4.06
C LEU A 79 -0.93 -2.36 2.94
N LEU A 80 -2.07 -1.79 2.53
CA LEU A 80 -2.10 -0.74 1.52
C LEU A 80 -1.33 0.50 1.98
N ALA A 81 -1.58 1.00 3.19
CA ALA A 81 -0.89 2.17 3.75
C ALA A 81 0.63 1.97 3.81
N ASN A 82 1.07 0.79 4.25
CA ASN A 82 2.49 0.45 4.30
C ASN A 82 3.10 0.33 2.89
N SER A 83 2.41 -0.28 1.94
CA SER A 83 2.88 -0.42 0.56
C SER A 83 3.05 0.93 -0.12
N ILE A 84 2.13 1.87 0.11
CA ILE A 84 2.23 3.25 -0.36
C ILE A 84 3.46 3.92 0.24
N THR A 85 3.65 3.83 1.57
CA THR A 85 4.77 4.47 2.26
C THR A 85 6.12 3.84 1.89
N LEU A 86 6.16 2.54 1.56
CA LEU A 86 7.36 1.88 1.06
C LEU A 86 7.74 2.35 -0.35
N THR A 87 6.78 2.84 -1.14
CA THR A 87 7.05 3.32 -2.49
C THR A 87 7.71 4.70 -2.42
N PRO A 88 8.92 4.88 -2.99
CA PRO A 88 9.63 6.16 -2.97
C PRO A 88 8.79 7.29 -3.58
N GLY A 89 8.78 8.42 -2.90
CA GLY A 89 8.03 9.60 -3.33
C GLY A 89 6.59 9.65 -2.83
N THR A 90 6.13 8.68 -2.04
CA THR A 90 4.81 8.70 -1.41
C THR A 90 4.88 8.40 0.09
N VAL A 91 4.04 9.08 0.87
CA VAL A 91 3.91 8.84 2.32
C VAL A 91 2.44 8.92 2.70
N THR A 92 1.93 7.88 3.33
CA THR A 92 0.59 7.89 3.90
C THR A 92 0.58 8.73 5.17
N ILE A 93 -0.19 9.83 5.16
CA ILE A 93 -0.32 10.76 6.29
C ILE A 93 -1.38 10.25 7.27
N ASN A 94 -2.51 9.84 6.72
CA ASN A 94 -3.68 9.44 7.51
C ASN A 94 -4.50 8.36 6.81
N VAL A 95 -5.14 7.51 7.60
CA VAL A 95 -6.11 6.51 7.12
C VAL A 95 -7.27 6.51 8.09
N THR A 96 -8.45 6.88 7.62
CA THR A 96 -9.64 6.87 8.47
C THR A 96 -10.27 5.47 8.56
N PRO A 97 -11.08 5.20 9.59
CA PRO A 97 -11.83 3.94 9.69
C PRO A 97 -12.72 3.65 8.48
N GLU A 98 -13.27 4.70 7.85
CA GLU A 98 -14.12 4.64 6.66
C GLU A 98 -13.33 4.29 5.39
N GLY A 99 -12.00 4.26 5.46
CA GLY A 99 -11.12 3.91 4.36
C GLY A 99 -10.72 5.10 3.49
N ILE A 100 -10.73 6.32 4.03
CA ILE A 100 -10.17 7.50 3.36
C ILE A 100 -8.67 7.53 3.65
N TYR A 101 -7.88 7.61 2.59
CA TYR A 101 -6.43 7.75 2.64
C TYR A 101 -6.04 9.17 2.25
N GLU A 102 -5.18 9.77 3.05
CA GLU A 102 -4.50 11.01 2.74
C GLU A 102 -3.02 10.71 2.55
N VAL A 103 -2.52 10.97 1.36
CA VAL A 103 -1.18 10.60 0.95
C VAL A 103 -0.46 11.82 0.40
N HIS A 104 0.72 12.07 0.92
CA HIS A 104 1.66 13.04 0.35
C HIS A 104 2.42 12.38 -0.80
N ALA A 105 2.36 12.97 -1.98
CA ALA A 105 3.12 12.58 -3.16
C ALA A 105 4.13 13.68 -3.51
N LEU A 106 5.39 13.32 -3.70
CA LEU A 106 6.50 14.24 -3.96
C LEU A 106 6.51 14.76 -5.40
N THR A 107 6.01 13.96 -6.34
CA THR A 107 6.02 14.25 -7.78
C THR A 107 4.67 13.90 -8.40
N ASP A 108 4.37 14.52 -9.55
CA ASP A 108 3.18 14.18 -10.35
C ASP A 108 3.14 12.70 -10.71
N GLY A 109 4.26 12.12 -11.12
CA GLY A 109 4.33 10.70 -11.48
C GLY A 109 4.00 9.77 -10.31
N ALA A 110 4.42 10.11 -9.09
CA ALA A 110 4.07 9.36 -7.88
C ALA A 110 2.57 9.47 -7.57
N ALA A 111 1.99 10.67 -7.73
CA ALA A 111 0.57 10.91 -7.56
C ALA A 111 -0.27 10.14 -8.59
N GLU A 112 0.07 10.23 -9.87
CA GLU A 112 -0.62 9.52 -10.96
C GLU A 112 -0.53 8.00 -10.80
N GLY A 113 0.65 7.49 -10.42
CA GLY A 113 0.84 6.06 -10.15
C GLY A 113 -0.12 5.55 -9.08
N LEU A 114 -0.32 6.31 -8.01
CA LEU A 114 -1.23 5.96 -6.94
C LEU A 114 -2.70 6.10 -7.36
N LEU A 115 -3.04 7.21 -8.05
CA LEU A 115 -4.40 7.48 -8.53
C LEU A 115 -4.86 6.50 -9.62
N SER A 116 -3.93 5.79 -10.26
CA SER A 116 -4.26 4.69 -11.20
C SER A 116 -5.05 3.56 -10.55
N GLY A 117 -5.02 3.46 -9.20
CA GLY A 117 -5.70 2.42 -8.44
C GLY A 117 -5.07 1.01 -8.57
N ALA A 118 -3.89 0.89 -9.20
CA ALA A 118 -3.25 -0.41 -9.40
C ALA A 118 -2.88 -1.07 -8.05
N MET A 119 -2.34 -0.30 -7.12
CA MET A 119 -1.95 -0.80 -5.80
C MET A 119 -3.16 -1.20 -4.94
N PRO A 120 -4.21 -0.37 -4.75
CA PRO A 120 -5.43 -0.78 -4.06
C PRO A 120 -6.08 -2.03 -4.68
N ARG A 121 -6.07 -2.14 -6.03
CA ARG A 121 -6.60 -3.33 -6.72
C ARG A 121 -5.82 -4.59 -6.36
N LYS A 122 -4.48 -4.52 -6.34
CA LYS A 122 -3.63 -5.67 -5.98
C LYS A 122 -3.83 -6.10 -4.53
N VAL A 123 -4.07 -5.16 -3.63
CA VAL A 123 -4.41 -5.47 -2.24
C VAL A 123 -5.78 -6.13 -2.16
N ALA A 124 -6.81 -5.61 -2.85
CA ALA A 124 -8.13 -6.22 -2.88
C ALA A 124 -8.08 -7.66 -3.44
N GLU A 125 -7.35 -7.89 -4.53
CA GLU A 125 -7.12 -9.23 -5.11
C GLU A 125 -6.46 -10.18 -4.10
N LEU A 126 -5.45 -9.69 -3.34
CA LEU A 126 -4.73 -10.49 -2.35
C LEU A 126 -5.64 -10.98 -1.22
N PHE A 127 -6.57 -10.15 -0.77
CA PHE A 127 -7.52 -10.49 0.29
C PHE A 127 -8.83 -11.11 -0.23
N GLY A 128 -9.00 -11.21 -1.56
CA GLY A 128 -10.22 -11.74 -2.19
C GLY A 128 -11.44 -10.85 -1.99
N GLU A 129 -11.22 -9.56 -1.83
CA GLU A 129 -12.26 -8.55 -1.63
C GLU A 129 -12.68 -7.89 -2.95
N LYS A 130 -13.88 -7.30 -2.94
CA LYS A 130 -14.32 -6.48 -4.07
C LYS A 130 -13.50 -5.19 -4.10
N PHE A 131 -13.05 -4.84 -5.31
CA PHE A 131 -12.32 -3.59 -5.53
C PHE A 131 -13.29 -2.39 -5.47
N ASP A 132 -13.20 -1.61 -4.42
CA ASP A 132 -13.94 -0.35 -4.25
C ASP A 132 -12.93 0.79 -4.01
N PHE A 133 -12.68 1.55 -5.07
CA PHE A 133 -11.71 2.63 -5.10
C PHE A 133 -12.32 3.88 -5.75
N MET A 134 -12.21 5.00 -5.08
CA MET A 134 -12.69 6.28 -5.56
C MET A 134 -11.68 7.38 -5.25
N VAL A 135 -11.31 8.14 -6.26
CA VAL A 135 -10.48 9.33 -6.07
C VAL A 135 -11.35 10.45 -5.50
N LEU A 136 -10.95 10.94 -4.35
CA LEU A 136 -11.47 12.16 -3.78
C LEU A 136 -10.76 13.38 -4.31
N LYS A 137 -10.76 14.40 -4.54
CA LYS A 137 -9.98 15.51 -5.08
C LYS A 137 -8.57 15.57 -4.49
N GLY A 138 -7.55 15.71 -5.36
CA GLY A 138 -6.22 16.21 -4.96
C GLY A 138 -6.23 17.74 -5.00
N GLU A 139 -5.79 18.38 -3.94
CA GLU A 139 -5.37 19.78 -3.94
C GLU A 139 -3.87 19.89 -4.16
#